data_5b0ebaee3c0a27b8362f3dcb67ac6542
#
_entry.id   5b0ebaee3c0a27b8362f3dcb67ac6542
#
_cell.length_a   1.000
_cell.length_b   1.000
_cell.length_c   1.000
_cell.angle_alpha   90.00
_cell.angle_beta   90.00
_cell.angle_gamma   90.00
#
_symmetry.space_group_name_H-M   'P 1'
#
loop_
_entity.id
_entity.type
_entity.pdbx_description
1 polymer ?
#
loop_
_entity_poly.entity_id
_entity_poly.type
_entity_poly.pdbx_seq_one_letter_code
_entity_poly.pdbx_strand_id
1 'polypeptide(L)'
;MRKAPAAALALALLASAATAQRSGGPFTVEGSGRGFATLQEAVDAIGEGTGTIQIAPGTYRMCAAQNAGSIRYAAREPGTAIFDGVACAGKAALVLSGREARIEGLVFQNIAVPDRNGAGIRLQAGNLVVSESLFRDSEQGILTHDDPASAIRIEQSTFSGLGVCPENGSCAHSIYIGDFGSLSVVRTRFERGRGGHYVKTRSPRVEVVDSSFDDSEGRATNYMIDLSNGATGTIARNVFVQGRNKENYSAMIFVGPEAQSNSSAGLAIADNEATLAPGANATTFVVDRSGETIAIDRNRLGPQITKFARR
;
A
#
# COMPACT_ATOMS: atom_id res chain seq x y z
N MET A 1 81.82 -36.72 -33.83
CA MET A 1 80.85 -35.64 -34.17
C MET A 1 79.46 -36.14 -33.90
N ARG A 2 78.87 -35.77 -32.79
CA ARG A 2 77.45 -36.07 -32.45
C ARG A 2 76.78 -34.76 -32.07
N LYS A 3 75.75 -34.38 -32.86
CA LYS A 3 74.94 -33.20 -32.68
C LYS A 3 73.88 -33.50 -31.59
N ALA A 4 73.78 -32.63 -30.61
CA ALA A 4 72.70 -32.65 -29.62
C ALA A 4 71.45 -31.89 -30.18
N PRO A 5 70.21 -32.31 -29.86
CA PRO A 5 69.03 -31.56 -30.23
C PRO A 5 68.71 -30.53 -29.19
N ALA A 6 68.34 -29.32 -29.66
CA ALA A 6 67.81 -28.24 -28.82
C ALA A 6 66.31 -28.51 -28.43
N ALA A 7 66.04 -28.59 -27.15
CA ALA A 7 64.65 -28.64 -26.67
C ALA A 7 64.08 -27.22 -26.56
N ALA A 8 63.05 -26.93 -27.33
CA ALA A 8 62.28 -25.69 -27.26
C ALA A 8 61.24 -25.82 -26.09
N LEU A 9 61.39 -24.98 -25.09
CA LEU A 9 60.48 -24.87 -23.95
C LEU A 9 59.35 -23.92 -24.35
N ALA A 10 58.15 -24.46 -24.60
CA ALA A 10 56.94 -23.66 -24.86
C ALA A 10 56.38 -23.20 -23.53
N LEU A 11 56.44 -21.89 -23.26
CA LEU A 11 55.81 -21.24 -22.13
C LEU A 11 54.34 -21.00 -22.44
N ALA A 12 53.42 -21.79 -21.85
CA ALA A 12 52.01 -21.58 -21.94
C ALA A 12 51.61 -20.47 -20.97
N LEU A 13 51.29 -19.29 -21.47
CA LEU A 13 50.66 -18.21 -20.70
C LEU A 13 49.18 -18.56 -20.45
N LEU A 14 48.89 -19.03 -19.24
CA LEU A 14 47.52 -19.13 -18.74
C LEU A 14 47.04 -17.72 -18.42
N ALA A 15 46.26 -17.14 -19.33
CA ALA A 15 45.49 -15.93 -19.06
C ALA A 15 44.34 -16.30 -18.10
N SER A 16 44.57 -16.04 -16.83
CA SER A 16 43.48 -16.05 -15.83
C SER A 16 42.52 -14.92 -16.17
N ALA A 17 41.38 -15.26 -16.77
CA ALA A 17 40.25 -14.37 -16.87
C ALA A 17 39.76 -14.12 -15.43
N ALA A 18 40.21 -13.03 -14.81
CA ALA A 18 39.63 -12.50 -13.61
C ALA A 18 38.19 -12.11 -13.98
N THR A 19 37.22 -12.98 -13.67
CA THR A 19 35.82 -12.60 -13.60
C THR A 19 35.74 -11.52 -12.51
N ALA A 20 35.67 -10.27 -12.92
CA ALA A 20 35.35 -9.17 -12.05
C ALA A 20 34.04 -9.54 -11.35
N GLN A 21 34.15 -9.93 -10.10
CA GLN A 21 33.01 -10.19 -9.23
C GLN A 21 32.30 -8.85 -9.12
N ARG A 22 31.21 -8.70 -9.89
CA ARG A 22 30.35 -7.52 -9.79
C ARG A 22 29.91 -7.47 -8.35
N SER A 23 30.37 -6.49 -7.61
CA SER A 23 29.92 -6.20 -6.23
C SER A 23 28.43 -5.82 -6.33
N GLY A 24 27.58 -6.84 -6.35
CA GLY A 24 26.15 -6.66 -6.44
C GLY A 24 25.62 -6.30 -5.08
N GLY A 25 25.32 -5.03 -4.86
CA GLY A 25 24.49 -4.61 -3.73
C GLY A 25 23.09 -5.25 -3.83
N PRO A 26 22.29 -5.18 -2.75
CA PRO A 26 20.97 -5.82 -2.69
C PRO A 26 19.95 -5.19 -3.64
N PHE A 27 20.21 -4.00 -4.17
CA PHE A 27 19.34 -3.26 -5.07
C PHE A 27 19.93 -3.28 -6.49
N THR A 28 19.32 -4.05 -7.40
CA THR A 28 19.86 -4.21 -8.76
C THR A 28 18.92 -3.54 -9.75
N VAL A 29 19.42 -2.59 -10.54
CA VAL A 29 18.67 -2.01 -11.67
C VAL A 29 18.75 -2.98 -12.85
N GLU A 30 17.59 -3.47 -13.30
CA GLU A 30 17.47 -4.37 -14.44
C GLU A 30 18.05 -3.75 -15.71
N GLY A 31 18.59 -4.59 -16.59
CA GLY A 31 19.20 -4.15 -17.84
C GLY A 31 20.61 -3.57 -17.69
N SER A 32 20.91 -2.83 -16.61
CA SER A 32 22.26 -2.31 -16.34
C SER A 32 23.18 -3.36 -15.71
N GLY A 33 22.60 -4.36 -15.03
CA GLY A 33 23.31 -5.35 -14.24
C GLY A 33 24.10 -4.75 -13.06
N ARG A 34 23.87 -3.47 -12.72
CA ARG A 34 24.52 -2.78 -11.60
C ARG A 34 23.74 -3.01 -10.31
N GLY A 35 24.44 -3.45 -9.28
CA GLY A 35 23.93 -3.51 -7.91
C GLY A 35 24.38 -2.29 -7.11
N PHE A 36 23.50 -1.80 -6.24
CA PHE A 36 23.70 -0.63 -5.39
C PHE A 36 23.61 -1.02 -3.91
N ALA A 37 24.35 -0.32 -3.07
CA ALA A 37 24.35 -0.56 -1.63
C ALA A 37 23.08 -0.03 -0.96
N THR A 38 22.53 1.06 -1.46
CA THR A 38 21.32 1.69 -0.95
C THR A 38 20.21 1.74 -2.01
N LEU A 39 18.96 1.76 -1.57
CA LEU A 39 17.82 1.92 -2.46
C LEU A 39 17.84 3.28 -3.15
N GLN A 40 18.26 4.36 -2.44
CA GLN A 40 18.34 5.69 -3.03
C GLN A 40 19.30 5.75 -4.21
N GLU A 41 20.48 5.12 -4.10
CA GLU A 41 21.43 5.07 -5.22
C GLU A 41 20.83 4.37 -6.46
N ALA A 42 20.02 3.32 -6.25
CA ALA A 42 19.34 2.64 -7.36
C ALA A 42 18.24 3.53 -7.98
N VAL A 43 17.49 4.27 -7.16
CA VAL A 43 16.49 5.25 -7.62
C VAL A 43 17.15 6.36 -8.42
N ASP A 44 18.23 6.95 -7.90
CA ASP A 44 18.98 8.03 -8.55
C ASP A 44 19.59 7.58 -9.88
N ALA A 45 20.01 6.32 -9.99
CA ALA A 45 20.55 5.75 -11.21
C ALA A 45 19.51 5.62 -12.34
N ILE A 46 18.22 5.51 -12.02
CA ILE A 46 17.10 5.54 -12.98
C ILE A 46 16.71 6.99 -13.31
N GLY A 47 16.68 7.88 -12.29
CA GLY A 47 16.40 9.29 -12.43
C GLY A 47 15.05 9.56 -13.09
N GLU A 48 15.03 10.33 -14.18
CA GLU A 48 13.82 10.66 -14.96
C GLU A 48 13.33 9.52 -15.87
N GLY A 49 14.12 8.46 -15.99
CA GLY A 49 13.85 7.33 -16.86
C GLY A 49 12.74 6.41 -16.40
N THR A 50 12.74 5.21 -16.99
CA THR A 50 11.90 4.09 -16.58
C THR A 50 12.80 2.90 -16.26
N GLY A 51 12.56 2.23 -15.13
CA GLY A 51 13.37 1.09 -14.75
C GLY A 51 12.74 0.22 -13.68
N THR A 52 13.32 -0.96 -13.49
CA THR A 52 12.98 -1.88 -12.40
C THR A 52 14.15 -2.00 -11.45
N ILE A 53 13.88 -1.88 -10.16
CA ILE A 53 14.83 -2.20 -9.10
C ILE A 53 14.44 -3.55 -8.51
N GLN A 54 15.28 -4.56 -8.73
CA GLN A 54 15.17 -5.86 -8.09
C GLN A 54 15.80 -5.81 -6.70
N ILE A 55 15.02 -6.14 -5.68
CA ILE A 55 15.40 -6.05 -4.28
C ILE A 55 15.63 -7.46 -3.73
N ALA A 56 16.85 -7.73 -3.27
CA ALA A 56 17.19 -9.03 -2.71
C ALA A 56 16.47 -9.29 -1.37
N PRO A 57 16.32 -10.55 -0.94
CA PRO A 57 15.87 -10.85 0.42
C PRO A 57 16.74 -10.17 1.48
N GLY A 58 16.10 -9.59 2.51
CA GLY A 58 16.79 -8.90 3.60
C GLY A 58 15.91 -7.93 4.36
N THR A 59 16.40 -7.47 5.51
CA THR A 59 15.78 -6.41 6.30
C THR A 59 16.56 -5.12 6.13
N TYR A 60 15.92 -4.10 5.62
CA TYR A 60 16.52 -2.83 5.24
C TYR A 60 16.07 -1.71 6.19
N ARG A 61 17.01 -1.16 6.93
CA ARG A 61 16.79 0.04 7.77
C ARG A 61 17.18 1.30 7.00
N MET A 62 16.48 1.52 5.91
CA MET A 62 16.69 2.66 5.01
C MET A 62 15.39 3.05 4.34
N CYS A 63 15.39 4.20 3.73
CA CYS A 63 14.27 4.75 2.96
C CYS A 63 14.76 5.29 1.62
N ALA A 64 13.85 5.62 0.71
CA ALA A 64 14.18 6.29 -0.54
C ALA A 64 13.11 7.31 -0.97
N ALA A 65 13.54 8.32 -1.71
CA ALA A 65 12.68 9.30 -2.36
C ALA A 65 12.81 9.19 -3.89
N GLN A 66 11.69 8.95 -4.56
CA GLN A 66 11.57 9.01 -6.02
C GLN A 66 10.96 10.36 -6.40
N ASN A 67 11.75 11.23 -7.01
CA ASN A 67 11.30 12.58 -7.38
C ASN A 67 10.89 12.68 -8.86
N ALA A 68 11.18 11.66 -9.67
CA ALA A 68 10.91 11.65 -11.11
C ALA A 68 10.77 10.22 -11.63
N GLY A 69 10.57 10.07 -12.93
CA GLY A 69 10.61 8.81 -13.65
C GLY A 69 9.46 7.86 -13.33
N SER A 70 9.58 6.63 -13.83
CA SER A 70 8.65 5.53 -13.60
C SER A 70 9.43 4.32 -13.10
N ILE A 71 9.24 3.94 -11.83
CA ILE A 71 10.07 2.91 -11.19
C ILE A 71 9.20 1.75 -10.68
N ARG A 72 9.61 0.52 -11.03
CA ARG A 72 9.10 -0.70 -10.41
C ARG A 72 10.08 -1.16 -9.33
N TYR A 73 9.61 -1.26 -8.11
CA TYR A 73 10.31 -1.79 -6.94
C TYR A 73 9.82 -3.21 -6.72
N ALA A 74 10.60 -4.21 -7.08
CA ALA A 74 10.18 -5.61 -7.03
C ALA A 74 11.07 -6.42 -6.09
N ALA A 75 10.47 -7.10 -5.12
CA ALA A 75 11.18 -8.13 -4.36
C ALA A 75 11.56 -9.28 -5.30
N ARG A 76 12.79 -9.78 -5.22
CA ARG A 76 13.19 -11.00 -5.95
C ARG A 76 12.37 -12.21 -5.51
N GLU A 77 12.02 -12.24 -4.24
CA GLU A 77 11.17 -13.24 -3.62
C GLU A 77 10.09 -12.49 -2.81
N PRO A 78 8.81 -12.57 -3.17
CA PRO A 78 7.75 -11.84 -2.49
C PRO A 78 7.75 -12.10 -0.97
N GLY A 79 7.60 -11.02 -0.19
CA GLY A 79 7.56 -11.07 1.27
C GLY A 79 8.92 -11.15 1.98
N THR A 80 10.05 -11.19 1.24
CA THR A 80 11.38 -11.33 1.84
C THR A 80 12.20 -10.04 1.88
N ALA A 81 11.81 -9.01 1.14
CA ALA A 81 12.43 -7.69 1.16
C ALA A 81 11.65 -6.78 2.14
N ILE A 82 12.22 -6.54 3.32
CA ILE A 82 11.54 -5.91 4.45
C ILE A 82 12.16 -4.53 4.72
N PHE A 83 11.36 -3.47 4.62
CA PHE A 83 11.71 -2.11 5.04
C PHE A 83 11.22 -1.89 6.47
N ASP A 84 12.15 -1.64 7.40
CA ASP A 84 11.91 -1.69 8.84
C ASP A 84 12.31 -0.39 9.55
N GLY A 85 11.31 0.31 10.09
CA GLY A 85 11.46 1.36 11.10
C GLY A 85 12.11 2.68 10.64
N VAL A 86 12.38 2.87 9.34
CA VAL A 86 13.04 4.09 8.84
C VAL A 86 12.16 4.84 7.86
N ALA A 87 12.08 6.16 8.03
CA ALA A 87 11.30 7.07 7.19
C ALA A 87 12.17 8.21 6.64
N CYS A 88 12.12 8.44 5.34
CA CYS A 88 12.67 9.63 4.68
C CYS A 88 11.80 10.85 4.98
N ALA A 89 12.45 12.00 5.12
CA ALA A 89 11.80 13.29 5.36
C ALA A 89 10.80 13.30 6.55
N GLY A 90 10.95 12.38 7.51
CA GLY A 90 9.99 12.21 8.60
C GLY A 90 8.59 11.82 8.11
N LYS A 91 8.48 11.03 7.01
CA LYS A 91 7.19 10.68 6.39
C LYS A 91 7.00 9.19 6.13
N ALA A 92 7.89 8.55 5.36
CA ALA A 92 7.65 7.19 4.91
C ALA A 92 8.95 6.45 4.51
N ALA A 93 8.86 5.11 4.42
CA ALA A 93 9.96 4.32 3.85
C ALA A 93 10.17 4.63 2.37
N LEU A 94 9.08 4.85 1.62
CA LEU A 94 9.13 5.36 0.25
C LEU A 94 8.36 6.68 0.14
N VAL A 95 9.03 7.75 -0.31
CA VAL A 95 8.41 9.04 -0.66
C VAL A 95 8.40 9.16 -2.17
N LEU A 96 7.23 9.24 -2.78
CA LEU A 96 7.04 9.07 -4.22
C LEU A 96 6.42 10.33 -4.85
N SER A 97 7.10 10.92 -5.83
CA SER A 97 6.65 12.08 -6.63
C SER A 97 6.92 11.89 -8.13
N GLY A 98 7.32 10.68 -8.55
CA GLY A 98 7.56 10.35 -9.95
C GLY A 98 6.28 10.20 -10.76
N ARG A 99 6.40 9.95 -12.07
CA ARG A 99 5.25 9.71 -12.93
C ARG A 99 4.47 8.45 -12.54
N GLU A 100 5.19 7.40 -12.15
CA GLU A 100 4.60 6.14 -11.69
C GLU A 100 5.54 5.43 -10.73
N ALA A 101 4.97 4.79 -9.71
CA ALA A 101 5.65 3.81 -8.89
C ALA A 101 4.85 2.49 -8.89
N ARG A 102 5.55 1.37 -9.05
CA ARG A 102 5.00 0.02 -8.90
C ARG A 102 5.73 -0.69 -7.79
N ILE A 103 5.00 -1.15 -6.79
CA ILE A 103 5.53 -1.81 -5.59
C ILE A 103 5.05 -3.26 -5.62
N GLU A 104 5.98 -4.21 -5.60
CA GLU A 104 5.65 -5.62 -5.77
C GLU A 104 6.41 -6.51 -4.79
N GLY A 105 5.67 -7.26 -3.99
CA GLY A 105 6.19 -8.26 -3.06
C GLY A 105 6.97 -7.71 -1.87
N LEU A 106 6.86 -6.42 -1.54
CA LEU A 106 7.61 -5.77 -0.46
C LEU A 106 6.87 -5.83 0.88
N VAL A 107 7.65 -5.78 1.97
CA VAL A 107 7.14 -5.64 3.33
C VAL A 107 7.57 -4.31 3.91
N PHE A 108 6.61 -3.57 4.51
CA PHE A 108 6.83 -2.32 5.24
C PHE A 108 6.35 -2.50 6.67
N GLN A 109 7.23 -2.26 7.64
CA GLN A 109 6.89 -2.47 9.06
C GLN A 109 7.54 -1.49 10.01
N ASN A 110 6.94 -1.33 11.21
CA ASN A 110 7.47 -0.57 12.34
C ASN A 110 7.79 0.90 12.03
N ILE A 111 7.09 1.51 11.06
CA ILE A 111 7.35 2.88 10.64
C ILE A 111 6.52 3.82 11.50
N ALA A 112 7.22 4.69 12.23
CA ALA A 112 6.64 5.71 13.10
C ALA A 112 7.46 6.99 12.99
N VAL A 113 6.78 8.14 13.07
CA VAL A 113 7.38 9.47 13.01
C VAL A 113 6.76 10.39 14.07
N PRO A 114 7.41 11.54 14.42
CA PRO A 114 6.94 12.38 15.51
C PRO A 114 5.51 12.90 15.38
N ASP A 115 5.02 13.16 14.14
CA ASP A 115 3.66 13.65 13.87
C ASP A 115 2.61 12.53 13.76
N ARG A 116 2.98 11.27 14.05
CA ARG A 116 2.10 10.09 14.03
C ARG A 116 1.53 9.76 12.64
N ASN A 117 2.22 10.13 11.57
CA ASN A 117 1.83 9.85 10.18
C ASN A 117 2.87 9.00 9.43
N GLY A 118 3.69 8.23 10.14
CA GLY A 118 4.72 7.34 9.56
C GLY A 118 4.10 6.25 8.70
N ALA A 119 4.40 6.28 7.40
CA ALA A 119 3.80 5.40 6.40
C ALA A 119 4.81 4.45 5.74
N GLY A 120 4.34 3.32 5.24
CA GLY A 120 5.11 2.52 4.29
C GLY A 120 5.40 3.31 3.02
N ILE A 121 4.36 3.96 2.49
CA ILE A 121 4.43 4.80 1.29
C ILE A 121 3.80 6.17 1.57
N ARG A 122 4.53 7.25 1.24
CA ARG A 122 4.00 8.60 1.09
C ARG A 122 3.99 8.95 -0.39
N LEU A 123 2.81 8.98 -1.01
CA LEU A 123 2.65 9.40 -2.39
C LEU A 123 2.31 10.89 -2.45
N GLN A 124 3.16 11.66 -3.11
CA GLN A 124 2.96 13.10 -3.31
C GLN A 124 2.26 13.39 -4.64
N ALA A 125 2.61 12.63 -5.69
CA ALA A 125 2.02 12.74 -7.02
C ALA A 125 2.32 11.49 -7.85
N GLY A 126 1.63 11.32 -8.97
CA GLY A 126 1.82 10.25 -9.94
C GLY A 126 1.03 8.97 -9.64
N ASN A 127 1.05 8.06 -10.58
CA ASN A 127 0.32 6.80 -10.46
C ASN A 127 1.02 5.84 -9.48
N LEU A 128 0.23 5.10 -8.72
CA LEU A 128 0.72 4.07 -7.81
C LEU A 128 0.04 2.73 -8.07
N VAL A 129 0.83 1.69 -8.25
CA VAL A 129 0.37 0.30 -8.24
C VAL A 129 1.07 -0.45 -7.13
N VAL A 130 0.31 -1.09 -6.25
CA VAL A 130 0.83 -1.94 -5.17
C VAL A 130 0.27 -3.34 -5.34
N SER A 131 1.13 -4.34 -5.39
CA SER A 131 0.74 -5.74 -5.49
C SER A 131 1.55 -6.65 -4.57
N GLU A 132 0.94 -7.74 -4.11
CA GLU A 132 1.58 -8.80 -3.33
C GLU A 132 2.41 -8.31 -2.13
N SER A 133 2.04 -7.14 -1.57
CA SER A 133 2.82 -6.45 -0.55
C SER A 133 2.15 -6.49 0.82
N LEU A 134 2.96 -6.40 1.87
CA LEU A 134 2.52 -6.42 3.26
C LEU A 134 2.92 -5.12 3.96
N PHE A 135 1.91 -4.44 4.51
CA PHE A 135 2.09 -3.28 5.39
C PHE A 135 1.65 -3.68 6.79
N ARG A 136 2.54 -3.58 7.76
CA ARG A 136 2.20 -3.98 9.13
C ARG A 136 2.85 -3.13 10.20
N ASP A 137 2.18 -3.07 11.35
CA ASP A 137 2.71 -2.54 12.61
C ASP A 137 3.33 -1.14 12.50
N SER A 138 2.82 -0.33 11.55
CA SER A 138 3.22 1.06 11.30
C SER A 138 2.07 2.02 11.63
N GLU A 139 2.33 3.32 11.64
CA GLU A 139 1.25 4.29 11.87
C GLU A 139 0.30 4.36 10.69
N GLN A 140 0.81 4.23 9.45
CA GLN A 140 0.00 4.10 8.23
C GLN A 140 0.63 3.11 7.24
N GLY A 141 -0.18 2.53 6.36
CA GLY A 141 0.33 1.78 5.21
C GLY A 141 0.67 2.73 4.06
N ILE A 142 -0.35 3.45 3.57
CA ILE A 142 -0.22 4.42 2.47
C ILE A 142 -0.89 5.73 2.87
N LEU A 143 -0.16 6.83 2.73
CA LEU A 143 -0.66 8.18 2.92
C LEU A 143 -0.35 9.01 1.67
N THR A 144 -1.35 9.70 1.11
CA THR A 144 -1.12 10.52 -0.08
C THR A 144 -1.33 12.02 0.16
N HIS A 145 -0.82 12.82 -0.76
CA HIS A 145 -1.28 14.18 -1.02
C HIS A 145 -2.48 14.12 -1.99
N ASP A 146 -2.79 15.19 -2.69
CA ASP A 146 -3.81 15.24 -3.73
C ASP A 146 -3.14 15.26 -5.11
N ASP A 147 -3.66 14.45 -6.04
CA ASP A 147 -3.29 14.46 -7.47
C ASP A 147 -4.45 13.90 -8.30
N PRO A 148 -5.44 14.73 -8.66
CA PRO A 148 -6.64 14.31 -9.38
C PRO A 148 -6.38 13.74 -10.77
N ALA A 149 -5.18 13.97 -11.34
CA ALA A 149 -4.80 13.43 -12.66
C ALA A 149 -4.33 11.97 -12.60
N SER A 150 -4.00 11.48 -11.41
CA SER A 150 -3.39 10.17 -11.21
C SER A 150 -4.35 9.16 -10.60
N ALA A 151 -3.98 7.88 -10.69
CA ALA A 151 -4.75 6.76 -10.19
C ALA A 151 -3.93 5.87 -9.24
N ILE A 152 -4.62 5.26 -8.29
CA ILE A 152 -4.04 4.31 -7.35
C ILE A 152 -4.72 2.96 -7.50
N ARG A 153 -3.91 1.90 -7.65
CA ARG A 153 -4.36 0.51 -7.65
C ARG A 153 -3.61 -0.28 -6.58
N ILE A 154 -4.36 -0.96 -5.73
CA ILE A 154 -3.83 -1.85 -4.68
C ILE A 154 -4.46 -3.22 -4.89
N GLU A 155 -3.64 -4.24 -5.04
CA GLU A 155 -4.15 -5.59 -5.27
C GLU A 155 -3.33 -6.66 -4.53
N GLN A 156 -3.98 -7.76 -4.16
CA GLN A 156 -3.36 -8.94 -3.55
C GLN A 156 -2.42 -8.60 -2.38
N SER A 157 -2.74 -7.56 -1.62
CA SER A 157 -1.90 -7.02 -0.57
C SER A 157 -2.56 -7.15 0.81
N THR A 158 -1.78 -7.01 1.85
CA THR A 158 -2.28 -7.08 3.24
C THR A 158 -1.87 -5.85 4.03
N PHE A 159 -2.83 -5.28 4.76
CA PHE A 159 -2.68 -4.16 5.68
C PHE A 159 -3.08 -4.63 7.08
N SER A 160 -2.11 -4.80 7.99
CA SER A 160 -2.30 -5.44 9.29
C SER A 160 -1.70 -4.62 10.43
N GLY A 161 -2.42 -4.40 11.50
CA GLY A 161 -1.90 -3.70 12.68
C GLY A 161 -1.53 -2.25 12.43
N LEU A 162 -2.26 -1.55 11.56
CA LEU A 162 -2.03 -0.15 11.19
C LEU A 162 -3.04 0.78 11.85
N GLY A 163 -2.76 2.05 11.80
CA GLY A 163 -3.54 3.11 12.43
C GLY A 163 -3.00 3.50 13.80
N VAL A 164 -3.25 4.72 14.18
CA VAL A 164 -3.04 5.26 15.52
C VAL A 164 -3.96 6.46 15.72
N CYS A 165 -4.60 6.54 16.88
CA CYS A 165 -5.40 7.71 17.29
C CYS A 165 -4.73 8.33 18.51
N PRO A 166 -4.00 9.45 18.36
CA PRO A 166 -3.48 10.19 19.52
C PRO A 166 -4.64 10.86 20.30
N GLU A 167 -4.46 11.07 21.59
CA GLU A 167 -5.49 11.72 22.43
C GLU A 167 -5.89 13.11 21.92
N ASN A 168 -4.92 13.84 21.34
CA ASN A 168 -5.12 15.15 20.75
C ASN A 168 -4.60 15.17 19.32
N GLY A 169 -5.48 14.96 18.33
CA GLY A 169 -5.09 14.98 16.93
C GLY A 169 -5.92 14.07 16.05
N SER A 170 -5.65 14.10 14.77
CA SER A 170 -6.30 13.24 13.79
C SER A 170 -5.73 11.84 13.82
N CYS A 171 -6.59 10.84 13.65
CA CYS A 171 -6.13 9.45 13.53
C CYS A 171 -5.36 9.21 12.23
N ALA A 172 -4.35 8.38 12.31
CA ALA A 172 -3.76 7.72 11.14
C ALA A 172 -4.62 6.51 10.74
N HIS A 173 -4.47 6.04 9.51
CA HIS A 173 -5.36 5.05 8.88
C HIS A 173 -4.55 3.91 8.26
N SER A 174 -5.17 2.78 7.92
CA SER A 174 -4.46 1.76 7.15
C SER A 174 -4.07 2.29 5.77
N ILE A 175 -5.03 2.91 5.05
CA ILE A 175 -4.72 3.74 3.89
C ILE A 175 -5.53 5.05 3.96
N TYR A 176 -4.89 6.14 3.60
CA TYR A 176 -5.53 7.44 3.42
C TYR A 176 -5.14 8.04 2.08
N ILE A 177 -6.10 8.04 1.17
CA ILE A 177 -5.96 8.54 -0.18
C ILE A 177 -6.67 9.91 -0.27
N GLY A 178 -5.91 10.94 -0.61
CA GLY A 178 -6.42 12.27 -0.90
C GLY A 178 -7.27 12.32 -2.16
N ASP A 179 -7.37 13.47 -2.78
CA ASP A 179 -8.10 13.66 -4.03
C ASP A 179 -7.26 13.13 -5.21
N PHE A 180 -7.33 11.81 -5.42
CA PHE A 180 -6.81 11.13 -6.61
C PHE A 180 -7.95 10.81 -7.57
N GLY A 181 -7.69 10.83 -8.87
CA GLY A 181 -8.69 10.58 -9.90
C GLY A 181 -9.46 9.25 -9.74
N SER A 182 -8.82 8.23 -9.19
CA SER A 182 -9.48 6.97 -8.80
C SER A 182 -8.66 6.15 -7.80
N LEU A 183 -9.37 5.35 -7.01
CA LEU A 183 -8.81 4.31 -6.13
C LEU A 183 -9.42 2.94 -6.49
N SER A 184 -8.58 1.96 -6.81
CA SER A 184 -8.98 0.55 -6.97
C SER A 184 -8.30 -0.31 -5.91
N VAL A 185 -9.08 -1.06 -5.12
CA VAL A 185 -8.64 -2.02 -4.10
C VAL A 185 -9.23 -3.38 -4.43
N VAL A 186 -8.39 -4.33 -4.79
CA VAL A 186 -8.81 -5.64 -5.31
C VAL A 186 -8.11 -6.77 -4.57
N ARG A 187 -8.83 -7.79 -4.13
CA ARG A 187 -8.27 -8.98 -3.45
C ARG A 187 -7.27 -8.61 -2.33
N THR A 188 -7.63 -7.60 -1.55
CA THR A 188 -6.76 -7.05 -0.50
C THR A 188 -7.36 -7.31 0.87
N ARG A 189 -6.50 -7.60 1.85
CA ARG A 189 -6.88 -7.88 3.23
C ARG A 189 -6.53 -6.71 4.15
N PHE A 190 -7.48 -6.29 4.95
CA PHE A 190 -7.33 -5.32 6.04
C PHE A 190 -7.69 -5.98 7.35
N GLU A 191 -6.81 -5.90 8.34
CA GLU A 191 -7.03 -6.55 9.63
C GLU A 191 -6.30 -5.87 10.79
N ARG A 192 -6.76 -6.14 12.02
CA ARG A 192 -6.07 -5.76 13.26
C ARG A 192 -5.74 -4.27 13.36
N GLY A 193 -6.58 -3.40 12.80
CA GLY A 193 -6.40 -1.96 12.87
C GLY A 193 -6.20 -1.47 14.31
N ARG A 194 -5.38 -0.43 14.50
CA ARG A 194 -5.07 0.15 15.82
C ARG A 194 -5.56 1.59 15.94
N GLY A 195 -6.42 2.02 15.04
CA GLY A 195 -7.04 3.33 15.02
C GLY A 195 -7.46 3.74 13.60
N GLY A 196 -8.32 4.74 13.49
CA GLY A 196 -8.77 5.28 12.22
C GLY A 196 -9.50 4.28 11.32
N HIS A 197 -9.53 4.57 10.05
CA HIS A 197 -10.22 3.78 9.03
C HIS A 197 -9.30 2.74 8.39
N TYR A 198 -9.86 1.67 7.84
CA TYR A 198 -9.07 0.78 6.98
C TYR A 198 -8.85 1.41 5.61
N VAL A 199 -9.92 1.88 4.97
CA VAL A 199 -9.84 2.64 3.71
C VAL A 199 -10.49 3.99 3.92
N LYS A 200 -9.71 5.07 3.82
CA LYS A 200 -10.19 6.45 3.76
C LYS A 200 -9.79 7.05 2.42
N THR A 201 -10.74 7.65 1.70
CA THR A 201 -10.44 8.26 0.39
C THR A 201 -11.32 9.47 0.09
N ARG A 202 -10.73 10.42 -0.65
CA ARG A 202 -11.41 11.54 -1.29
C ARG A 202 -11.54 11.39 -2.81
N SER A 203 -11.11 10.26 -3.36
CA SER A 203 -11.19 9.98 -4.79
C SER A 203 -12.64 9.95 -5.29
N PRO A 204 -12.95 10.59 -6.42
CA PRO A 204 -14.30 10.63 -6.97
C PRO A 204 -14.76 9.29 -7.58
N ARG A 205 -13.83 8.38 -7.85
CA ARG A 205 -14.14 7.03 -8.36
C ARG A 205 -13.46 5.98 -7.53
N VAL A 206 -14.23 4.99 -7.08
CA VAL A 206 -13.71 3.89 -6.26
C VAL A 206 -14.12 2.53 -6.81
N GLU A 207 -13.21 1.58 -6.70
CA GLU A 207 -13.47 0.17 -6.85
C GLU A 207 -12.89 -0.56 -5.63
N VAL A 208 -13.73 -1.16 -4.79
CA VAL A 208 -13.29 -1.98 -3.66
C VAL A 208 -13.97 -3.33 -3.79
N VAL A 209 -13.23 -4.31 -4.30
CA VAL A 209 -13.82 -5.60 -4.67
C VAL A 209 -13.01 -6.79 -4.22
N ASP A 210 -13.69 -7.91 -3.97
CA ASP A 210 -13.09 -9.20 -3.63
C ASP A 210 -12.11 -9.13 -2.45
N SER A 211 -12.35 -8.21 -1.51
CA SER A 211 -11.45 -7.86 -0.42
C SER A 211 -12.06 -8.20 0.94
N SER A 212 -11.23 -8.25 1.98
CA SER A 212 -11.69 -8.55 3.35
C SER A 212 -11.28 -7.47 4.35
N PHE A 213 -12.20 -7.16 5.25
CA PHE A 213 -12.06 -6.20 6.35
C PHE A 213 -12.35 -6.93 7.65
N ASP A 214 -11.32 -7.46 8.30
CA ASP A 214 -11.45 -8.20 9.55
C ASP A 214 -11.01 -7.34 10.74
N ASP A 215 -11.99 -6.75 11.39
CA ASP A 215 -11.79 -5.91 12.56
C ASP A 215 -11.98 -6.67 13.89
N SER A 216 -12.11 -7.99 13.85
CA SER A 216 -12.37 -8.81 15.05
C SER A 216 -11.30 -8.60 16.14
N GLU A 217 -10.06 -8.38 15.77
CA GLU A 217 -8.93 -8.03 16.65
C GLU A 217 -8.56 -6.54 16.60
N GLY A 218 -9.37 -5.71 15.94
CA GLY A 218 -9.16 -4.27 15.85
C GLY A 218 -9.28 -3.56 17.20
N ARG A 219 -8.64 -2.40 17.32
CA ARG A 219 -8.67 -1.55 18.52
C ARG A 219 -8.84 -0.09 18.14
N ALA A 220 -9.82 0.57 18.71
CA ALA A 220 -10.12 1.99 18.47
C ALA A 220 -10.26 2.33 16.97
N THR A 221 -10.73 1.36 16.16
CA THR A 221 -10.94 1.56 14.73
C THR A 221 -12.22 2.33 14.46
N ASN A 222 -12.26 3.04 13.33
CA ASN A 222 -13.43 3.77 12.86
C ASN A 222 -14.15 2.99 11.75
N TYR A 223 -14.61 3.64 10.67
CA TYR A 223 -15.27 2.96 9.55
C TYR A 223 -14.29 2.04 8.81
N MET A 224 -14.81 0.97 8.22
CA MET A 224 -13.99 0.11 7.37
C MET A 224 -13.72 0.79 6.02
N ILE A 225 -14.74 1.46 5.47
CA ILE A 225 -14.58 2.28 4.26
C ILE A 225 -15.19 3.65 4.54
N ASP A 226 -14.40 4.69 4.33
CA ASP A 226 -14.77 6.11 4.43
C ASP A 226 -14.57 6.78 3.06
N LEU A 227 -15.67 7.03 2.38
CA LEU A 227 -15.70 7.82 1.16
C LEU A 227 -15.92 9.29 1.55
N SER A 228 -14.89 9.92 2.08
CA SER A 228 -14.95 11.18 2.83
C SER A 228 -15.71 12.30 2.11
N ASN A 229 -15.55 12.40 0.79
CA ASN A 229 -16.15 13.45 -0.05
C ASN A 229 -17.28 12.93 -0.97
N GLY A 230 -17.72 11.68 -0.81
CA GLY A 230 -18.54 10.98 -1.77
C GLY A 230 -17.72 10.34 -2.88
N ALA A 231 -18.27 9.36 -3.57
CA ALA A 231 -17.66 8.73 -4.74
C ALA A 231 -18.70 7.95 -5.56
N THR A 232 -18.43 7.78 -6.84
CA THR A 232 -19.09 6.80 -7.71
C THR A 232 -18.26 5.52 -7.81
N GLY A 233 -18.82 4.44 -8.36
CA GLY A 233 -18.11 3.19 -8.62
C GLY A 233 -18.71 1.99 -7.89
N THR A 234 -17.86 1.07 -7.40
CA THR A 234 -18.33 -0.25 -6.93
C THR A 234 -17.64 -0.67 -5.64
N ILE A 235 -18.42 -1.14 -4.66
CA ILE A 235 -17.97 -1.85 -3.46
C ILE A 235 -18.68 -3.21 -3.47
N ALA A 236 -17.98 -4.28 -3.87
CA ALA A 236 -18.68 -5.53 -4.12
C ALA A 236 -17.84 -6.78 -3.76
N ARG A 237 -18.52 -7.85 -3.38
CA ARG A 237 -17.94 -9.16 -3.07
C ARG A 237 -16.87 -9.09 -1.98
N ASN A 238 -17.05 -8.16 -1.03
CA ASN A 238 -16.17 -8.04 0.12
C ASN A 238 -16.76 -8.75 1.33
N VAL A 239 -15.89 -9.14 2.24
CA VAL A 239 -16.25 -9.69 3.55
C VAL A 239 -15.89 -8.69 4.64
N PHE A 240 -16.86 -8.33 5.48
CA PHE A 240 -16.70 -7.42 6.60
C PHE A 240 -16.98 -8.11 7.92
N VAL A 241 -16.07 -8.03 8.86
CA VAL A 241 -16.26 -8.48 10.25
C VAL A 241 -16.02 -7.30 11.17
N GLN A 242 -17.08 -6.73 11.75
CA GLN A 242 -16.91 -5.62 12.69
C GLN A 242 -16.50 -6.09 14.07
N GLY A 243 -15.42 -5.50 14.59
CA GLY A 243 -14.90 -5.75 15.92
C GLY A 243 -15.71 -5.08 17.03
N ARG A 244 -15.39 -5.47 18.26
CA ARG A 244 -16.01 -4.95 19.50
C ARG A 244 -15.34 -3.69 20.06
N ASN A 245 -14.12 -3.37 19.63
CA ASN A 245 -13.34 -2.27 20.18
C ASN A 245 -13.14 -1.20 19.11
N LYS A 246 -14.12 -0.33 18.98
CA LYS A 246 -14.14 0.72 17.98
C LYS A 246 -14.26 2.11 18.60
N GLU A 247 -13.65 3.09 17.95
CA GLU A 247 -13.94 4.49 18.18
C GLU A 247 -15.38 4.84 17.75
N ASN A 248 -15.85 4.22 16.67
CA ASN A 248 -17.15 4.53 16.08
C ASN A 248 -17.88 3.28 15.57
N TYR A 249 -19.09 3.08 16.05
CA TYR A 249 -19.97 1.97 15.69
C TYR A 249 -21.06 2.36 14.69
N SER A 250 -21.09 3.61 14.22
CA SER A 250 -22.24 4.13 13.47
C SER A 250 -22.35 3.58 12.05
N ALA A 251 -21.24 3.14 11.46
CA ALA A 251 -21.21 2.60 10.09
C ALA A 251 -20.06 1.63 9.86
N MET A 252 -20.24 0.68 8.93
CA MET A 252 -19.12 -0.04 8.31
C MET A 252 -18.59 0.73 7.10
N ILE A 253 -19.48 1.23 6.25
CA ILE A 253 -19.18 2.06 5.07
C ILE A 253 -19.88 3.40 5.25
N PHE A 254 -19.16 4.52 5.14
CA PHE A 254 -19.75 5.84 5.20
C PHE A 254 -19.48 6.62 3.91
N VAL A 255 -20.57 7.15 3.31
CA VAL A 255 -20.54 7.93 2.07
C VAL A 255 -20.77 9.40 2.41
N GLY A 256 -19.80 10.25 2.06
CA GLY A 256 -19.84 11.71 2.25
C GLY A 256 -19.87 12.20 3.70
N PRO A 257 -19.11 11.60 4.64
CA PRO A 257 -19.14 12.07 6.04
C PRO A 257 -18.53 13.46 6.25
N GLU A 258 -17.54 13.85 5.45
CA GLU A 258 -16.85 15.12 5.59
C GLU A 258 -17.35 16.18 4.62
N ALA A 259 -17.57 15.80 3.35
CA ALA A 259 -18.09 16.67 2.30
C ALA A 259 -18.85 15.86 1.25
N GLN A 260 -19.57 16.55 0.36
CA GLN A 260 -20.27 15.99 -0.79
C GLN A 260 -19.76 16.66 -2.08
N SER A 261 -18.44 16.87 -2.17
CA SER A 261 -17.83 17.51 -3.35
C SER A 261 -17.77 16.60 -4.56
N ASN A 262 -17.84 15.28 -4.35
CA ASN A 262 -17.95 14.28 -5.40
C ASN A 262 -19.37 13.73 -5.46
N SER A 263 -19.87 13.45 -6.67
CA SER A 263 -21.13 12.72 -6.82
C SER A 263 -21.00 11.29 -6.29
N SER A 264 -22.06 10.82 -5.65
CA SER A 264 -22.25 9.42 -5.27
C SER A 264 -23.39 8.77 -6.06
N ALA A 265 -23.94 9.45 -7.06
CA ALA A 265 -25.00 8.92 -7.89
C ALA A 265 -24.56 7.66 -8.64
N GLY A 266 -25.29 6.56 -8.43
CA GLY A 266 -24.96 5.28 -9.04
C GLY A 266 -23.84 4.50 -8.36
N LEU A 267 -23.32 4.92 -7.19
CA LEU A 267 -22.44 4.08 -6.39
C LEU A 267 -23.15 2.75 -6.09
N ALA A 268 -22.52 1.63 -6.47
CA ALA A 268 -23.07 0.29 -6.29
C ALA A 268 -22.37 -0.43 -5.12
N ILE A 269 -23.13 -0.84 -4.09
CA ILE A 269 -22.66 -1.59 -2.93
C ILE A 269 -23.40 -2.91 -2.91
N ALA A 270 -22.80 -3.97 -3.48
CA ALA A 270 -23.53 -5.19 -3.79
C ALA A 270 -22.73 -6.46 -3.50
N ASP A 271 -23.44 -7.56 -3.27
CA ASP A 271 -22.88 -8.91 -3.13
C ASP A 271 -21.82 -9.04 -2.00
N ASN A 272 -21.87 -8.14 -1.01
CA ASN A 272 -20.97 -8.18 0.14
C ASN A 272 -21.56 -9.05 1.27
N GLU A 273 -20.69 -9.55 2.13
CA GLU A 273 -21.06 -10.22 3.37
C GLU A 273 -20.58 -9.40 4.58
N ALA A 274 -21.44 -9.14 5.54
CA ALA A 274 -21.10 -8.40 6.74
C ALA A 274 -21.61 -9.10 8.00
N THR A 275 -20.71 -9.26 8.98
CA THR A 275 -20.99 -9.89 10.26
C THR A 275 -20.41 -9.10 11.41
N LEU A 276 -20.84 -9.40 12.63
CA LEU A 276 -20.28 -8.87 13.86
C LEU A 276 -19.41 -9.94 14.55
N ALA A 277 -18.26 -9.55 15.04
CA ALA A 277 -17.48 -10.39 15.94
C ALA A 277 -18.24 -10.61 17.26
N PRO A 278 -18.00 -11.70 18.00
CA PRO A 278 -18.66 -11.93 19.29
C PRO A 278 -18.49 -10.75 20.25
N GLY A 279 -19.62 -10.23 20.77
CA GLY A 279 -19.67 -9.10 21.69
C GLY A 279 -19.49 -7.72 21.03
N ALA A 280 -19.48 -7.63 19.70
CA ALA A 280 -19.51 -6.34 19.02
C ALA A 280 -20.91 -5.70 19.08
N ASN A 281 -20.94 -4.36 19.11
CA ASN A 281 -22.20 -3.60 19.12
C ASN A 281 -22.87 -3.61 17.74
N ALA A 282 -24.20 -3.44 17.76
CA ALA A 282 -24.99 -3.20 16.54
C ALA A 282 -24.44 -2.02 15.73
N THR A 283 -24.59 -2.11 14.41
CA THR A 283 -24.07 -1.10 13.47
C THR A 283 -24.98 -0.94 12.25
N THR A 284 -24.67 0.05 11.42
CA THR A 284 -25.26 0.19 10.08
C THR A 284 -24.23 -0.22 9.03
N PHE A 285 -24.63 -1.03 8.06
CA PHE A 285 -23.74 -1.43 6.98
C PHE A 285 -23.32 -0.24 6.13
N VAL A 286 -24.28 0.55 5.65
CA VAL A 286 -24.00 1.76 4.85
C VAL A 286 -24.72 2.97 5.47
N VAL A 287 -23.96 4.01 5.78
CA VAL A 287 -24.51 5.34 6.11
C VAL A 287 -24.19 6.31 4.99
N ASP A 288 -25.18 7.10 4.57
CA ASP A 288 -25.08 8.04 3.46
C ASP A 288 -25.43 9.46 3.90
N ARG A 289 -24.57 10.41 3.53
CA ARG A 289 -24.80 11.86 3.61
C ARG A 289 -24.83 12.56 2.27
N SER A 290 -24.56 11.85 1.17
CA SER A 290 -24.57 12.46 -0.15
C SER A 290 -25.97 12.95 -0.57
N GLY A 291 -27.01 12.31 -0.04
CA GLY A 291 -28.39 12.57 -0.44
C GLY A 291 -28.75 12.02 -1.83
N GLU A 292 -27.79 11.46 -2.54
CA GLU A 292 -27.96 10.96 -3.91
C GLU A 292 -28.48 9.50 -3.93
N THR A 293 -28.80 9.00 -5.10
CA THR A 293 -29.26 7.61 -5.26
C THR A 293 -28.06 6.69 -5.36
N ILE A 294 -27.87 5.86 -4.34
CA ILE A 294 -26.88 4.79 -4.30
C ILE A 294 -27.60 3.43 -4.37
N ALA A 295 -27.01 2.47 -5.05
CA ALA A 295 -27.56 1.12 -5.18
C ALA A 295 -26.98 0.21 -4.09
N ILE A 296 -27.83 -0.31 -3.18
CA ILE A 296 -27.43 -1.25 -2.13
C ILE A 296 -28.24 -2.52 -2.30
N ASP A 297 -27.61 -3.55 -2.90
CA ASP A 297 -28.33 -4.73 -3.32
C ASP A 297 -27.57 -6.03 -3.04
N ARG A 298 -28.30 -7.16 -2.89
CA ARG A 298 -27.78 -8.53 -2.70
C ARG A 298 -26.69 -8.70 -1.62
N ASN A 299 -26.62 -7.78 -0.62
CA ASN A 299 -25.68 -7.93 0.49
C ASN A 299 -26.25 -8.88 1.54
N ARG A 300 -25.42 -9.79 2.06
CA ARG A 300 -25.75 -10.69 3.17
C ARG A 300 -25.31 -10.05 4.48
N LEU A 301 -26.28 -9.66 5.31
CA LEU A 301 -26.03 -8.97 6.56
C LEU A 301 -26.40 -9.86 7.73
N GLY A 302 -25.49 -10.04 8.65
CA GLY A 302 -25.72 -10.77 9.91
C GLY A 302 -26.69 -10.03 10.84
N PRO A 303 -27.07 -10.68 11.95
CA PRO A 303 -27.95 -10.08 12.96
C PRO A 303 -27.38 -8.75 13.49
N GLN A 304 -28.26 -7.83 13.91
CA GLN A 304 -27.90 -6.52 14.47
C GLN A 304 -27.14 -5.57 13.52
N ILE A 305 -27.16 -5.84 12.22
CA ILE A 305 -26.64 -4.95 11.20
C ILE A 305 -27.83 -4.35 10.42
N THR A 306 -28.03 -3.03 10.57
CA THR A 306 -29.00 -2.27 9.79
C THR A 306 -28.43 -2.08 8.37
N LYS A 307 -29.23 -2.36 7.33
CA LYS A 307 -28.76 -2.29 5.93
C LYS A 307 -28.28 -0.88 5.55
N PHE A 308 -29.08 0.14 5.87
CA PHE A 308 -28.87 1.49 5.36
C PHE A 308 -29.45 2.55 6.31
N ALA A 309 -28.77 3.68 6.42
CA ALA A 309 -29.29 4.89 7.03
C ALA A 309 -28.84 6.12 6.23
N ARG A 310 -29.74 7.07 6.07
CA ARG A 310 -29.44 8.41 5.51
C ARG A 310 -29.35 9.41 6.67
N ARG A 311 -28.36 10.27 6.65
CA ARG A 311 -28.12 11.29 7.70
C ARG A 311 -27.87 12.68 7.13
#